data_ad439d47247df2d710b412cb25a21949
#
_entry.id   ad439d47247df2d710b412cb25a21949
#
_cell.length_a   1.000
_cell.length_b   1.000
_cell.length_c   1.000
_cell.angle_alpha   90.00
_cell.angle_beta   90.00
_cell.angle_gamma   90.00
#
_symmetry.space_group_name_H-M   'P 1'
#
loop_
_entity.id
_entity.type
_entity.pdbx_description
1 polymer ?
#
loop_
_entity_poly.entity_id
_entity_poly.type
_entity_poly.pdbx_seq_one_letter_code
_entity_poly.pdbx_strand_id
1 'polypeptide(L)'
;MDIGATTVRFAHYQQSDYLYSRCDSLGLVIWAEIPFVNRVTGYEAENAQSQLRELIRQSFNHPSIYVWGLHNEVYQPHEYTAGLTQTLHNLAKTEDPDRYTVSVNGYGHAEHPVNQNADIQGMNRYFGWYEKKLQDIEPWVKGLEEKYPWQKLMLTEYGADANLDHQTEYLGDALNWGKSFYPETFQTKTHEYQWSVIAKHPYIIASYLWNMFDFGVPMWSRGGVPARNLKGLITFDRKIKKDSYYWYKANWSKDPVLYLTQRRNIDRERKHTSVTVYSNIGTPQVYLNGKELTGIRQGYTDVHYVLADVTLEQGKNTIKTVAT
;
A
#
# COMPACT_ATOMS: atom_id res chain seq x y z
N MET A 1 -5.23 6.24 -12.56
CA MET A 1 -4.56 6.32 -13.89
C MET A 1 -3.18 6.97 -13.80
N ASP A 2 -3.03 8.22 -13.34
CA ASP A 2 -1.74 8.95 -13.34
C ASP A 2 -0.57 8.18 -12.65
N ILE A 3 -0.84 7.46 -11.56
CA ILE A 3 0.19 6.65 -10.86
C ILE A 3 0.51 5.32 -11.58
N GLY A 4 -0.29 4.89 -12.55
CA GLY A 4 -0.15 3.61 -13.24
C GLY A 4 -0.82 2.42 -12.54
N ALA A 5 -1.66 2.65 -11.52
CA ALA A 5 -2.41 1.58 -10.86
C ALA A 5 -3.40 0.91 -11.82
N THR A 6 -3.50 -0.42 -11.76
CA THR A 6 -4.38 -1.24 -12.60
C THR A 6 -5.61 -1.74 -11.84
N THR A 7 -5.55 -1.74 -10.51
CA THR A 7 -6.63 -2.22 -9.66
C THR A 7 -6.85 -1.29 -8.47
N VAL A 8 -8.09 -1.27 -7.97
CA VAL A 8 -8.51 -0.47 -6.80
C VAL A 8 -9.33 -1.36 -5.86
N ARG A 9 -9.00 -1.32 -4.58
CA ARG A 9 -9.83 -1.86 -3.51
C ARG A 9 -10.68 -0.75 -2.91
N PHE A 10 -11.98 -0.89 -2.96
CA PHE A 10 -12.92 0.03 -2.30
C PHE A 10 -13.18 -0.40 -0.85
N ALA A 11 -12.18 -0.17 -0.02
CA ALA A 11 -12.22 -0.47 1.40
C ALA A 11 -13.05 0.60 2.15
N HIS A 12 -13.93 0.20 3.05
CA HIS A 12 -14.34 -1.17 3.45
C HIS A 12 -15.86 -1.32 3.29
N TYR A 13 -16.45 -0.72 2.27
CA TYR A 13 -17.91 -0.69 2.06
C TYR A 13 -18.25 -0.33 0.62
N GLN A 14 -19.48 -0.62 0.23
CA GLN A 14 -20.02 -0.29 -1.08
C GLN A 14 -19.86 1.19 -1.39
N GLN A 15 -19.45 1.48 -2.62
CA GLN A 15 -19.32 2.84 -3.14
C GLN A 15 -20.53 3.21 -4.01
N SER A 16 -20.55 4.46 -4.49
CA SER A 16 -21.60 4.90 -5.41
C SER A 16 -21.46 4.21 -6.76
N ASP A 17 -22.57 3.92 -7.41
CA ASP A 17 -22.66 3.36 -8.77
C ASP A 17 -21.82 4.15 -9.79
N TYR A 18 -21.75 5.46 -9.62
CA TYR A 18 -20.90 6.32 -10.44
C TYR A 18 -19.41 5.92 -10.41
N LEU A 19 -18.88 5.53 -9.24
CA LEU A 19 -17.47 5.11 -9.14
C LEU A 19 -17.23 3.78 -9.84
N TYR A 20 -18.15 2.82 -9.71
CA TYR A 20 -18.07 1.54 -10.44
C TYR A 20 -18.11 1.77 -11.96
N SER A 21 -19.12 2.51 -12.44
CA SER A 21 -19.25 2.86 -13.86
C SER A 21 -18.03 3.63 -14.39
N ARG A 22 -17.43 4.47 -13.53
CA ARG A 22 -16.22 5.19 -13.92
C ARG A 22 -15.01 4.28 -14.04
N CYS A 23 -14.89 3.27 -13.18
CA CYS A 23 -13.83 2.26 -13.28
C CYS A 23 -14.03 1.37 -14.51
N ASP A 24 -15.27 0.99 -14.85
CA ASP A 24 -15.57 0.28 -16.11
C ASP A 24 -15.06 1.06 -17.31
N SER A 25 -15.37 2.36 -17.37
CA SER A 25 -14.96 3.25 -18.46
C SER A 25 -13.45 3.43 -18.56
N LEU A 26 -12.73 3.34 -17.43
CA LEU A 26 -11.29 3.54 -17.35
C LEU A 26 -10.48 2.23 -17.46
N GLY A 27 -11.14 1.07 -17.49
CA GLY A 27 -10.49 -0.23 -17.47
C GLY A 27 -9.75 -0.52 -16.16
N LEU A 28 -10.20 0.07 -15.03
CA LEU A 28 -9.66 -0.23 -13.70
C LEU A 28 -10.39 -1.42 -13.10
N VAL A 29 -9.62 -2.41 -12.67
CA VAL A 29 -10.16 -3.59 -11.99
C VAL A 29 -10.51 -3.27 -10.55
N ILE A 30 -11.65 -3.74 -10.07
CA ILE A 30 -12.19 -3.40 -8.76
C ILE A 30 -12.31 -4.61 -7.85
N TRP A 31 -11.92 -4.43 -6.59
CA TRP A 31 -12.33 -5.22 -5.46
C TRP A 31 -13.42 -4.47 -4.68
N ALA A 32 -14.62 -5.04 -4.63
CA ALA A 32 -15.76 -4.52 -3.86
C ALA A 32 -15.98 -5.40 -2.62
N GLU A 33 -16.28 -4.79 -1.47
CA GLU A 33 -16.43 -5.50 -0.20
C GLU A 33 -17.56 -4.94 0.68
N ILE A 34 -18.04 -5.77 1.60
CA ILE A 34 -19.01 -5.39 2.62
C ILE A 34 -18.29 -4.88 3.88
N PRO A 35 -18.95 -4.04 4.71
CA PRO A 35 -18.37 -3.45 5.91
C PRO A 35 -18.30 -4.42 7.11
N PHE A 36 -17.94 -5.66 6.87
CA PHE A 36 -17.68 -6.63 7.94
C PHE A 36 -16.20 -6.54 8.36
N VAL A 37 -15.92 -5.69 9.35
CA VAL A 37 -14.56 -5.26 9.70
C VAL A 37 -14.32 -5.40 11.19
N ASN A 38 -13.18 -5.94 11.57
CA ASN A 38 -12.59 -5.97 12.91
C ASN A 38 -13.37 -6.81 13.93
N ARG A 39 -14.37 -6.25 14.58
CA ARG A 39 -15.05 -6.87 15.72
C ARG A 39 -16.17 -7.81 15.26
N VAL A 40 -16.34 -8.89 16.03
CA VAL A 40 -17.41 -9.85 15.87
C VAL A 40 -18.20 -9.91 17.18
N THR A 41 -19.51 -9.81 17.08
CA THR A 41 -20.43 -9.82 18.24
C THR A 41 -21.27 -11.10 18.32
N GLY A 42 -21.31 -11.89 17.24
CA GLY A 42 -22.12 -13.10 17.11
C GLY A 42 -23.51 -12.86 16.49
N TYR A 43 -23.83 -11.61 16.10
CA TYR A 43 -25.14 -11.24 15.55
C TYR A 43 -25.08 -10.73 14.10
N GLU A 44 -23.90 -10.79 13.45
CA GLU A 44 -23.66 -10.20 12.14
C GLU A 44 -24.27 -11.00 10.97
N ALA A 45 -24.57 -12.27 11.18
CA ALA A 45 -24.82 -13.23 10.08
C ALA A 45 -25.92 -12.79 9.12
N GLU A 46 -27.08 -12.35 9.62
CA GLU A 46 -28.21 -11.93 8.78
C GLU A 46 -27.85 -10.64 8.01
N ASN A 47 -27.30 -9.65 8.70
CA ASN A 47 -26.95 -8.37 8.09
C ASN A 47 -25.83 -8.52 7.07
N ALA A 48 -24.77 -9.30 7.37
CA ALA A 48 -23.66 -9.53 6.45
C ALA A 48 -24.12 -10.23 5.16
N GLN A 49 -25.01 -11.24 5.28
CA GLN A 49 -25.59 -11.92 4.12
C GLN A 49 -26.47 -10.98 3.29
N SER A 50 -27.31 -10.16 3.94
CA SER A 50 -28.13 -9.17 3.24
C SER A 50 -27.28 -8.18 2.46
N GLN A 51 -26.29 -7.57 3.11
CA GLN A 51 -25.40 -6.61 2.48
C GLN A 51 -24.59 -7.20 1.32
N LEU A 52 -24.08 -8.43 1.47
CA LEU A 52 -23.35 -9.09 0.39
C LEU A 52 -24.25 -9.38 -0.81
N ARG A 53 -25.48 -9.85 -0.57
CA ARG A 53 -26.46 -10.10 -1.64
C ARG A 53 -26.82 -8.80 -2.36
N GLU A 54 -27.05 -7.75 -1.61
CA GLU A 54 -27.40 -6.44 -2.18
C GLU A 54 -26.22 -5.88 -2.99
N LEU A 55 -25.01 -5.92 -2.46
CA LEU A 55 -23.80 -5.48 -3.17
C LEU A 55 -23.65 -6.22 -4.50
N ILE A 56 -23.74 -7.55 -4.49
CA ILE A 56 -23.62 -8.38 -5.70
C ILE A 56 -24.71 -8.01 -6.70
N ARG A 57 -25.98 -8.03 -6.29
CA ARG A 57 -27.11 -7.80 -7.21
C ARG A 57 -27.14 -6.39 -7.81
N GLN A 58 -26.77 -5.37 -7.02
CA GLN A 58 -26.70 -4.00 -7.49
C GLN A 58 -25.54 -3.78 -8.45
N SER A 59 -24.40 -4.46 -8.19
CA SER A 59 -23.15 -4.22 -8.90
C SER A 59 -22.78 -5.33 -9.90
N PHE A 60 -23.66 -6.31 -10.13
CA PHE A 60 -23.41 -7.48 -10.96
C PHE A 60 -22.96 -7.13 -12.38
N ASN A 61 -23.55 -6.10 -12.97
CA ASN A 61 -23.30 -5.70 -14.35
C ASN A 61 -22.04 -4.83 -14.54
N HIS A 62 -21.24 -4.57 -13.47
CA HIS A 62 -19.97 -3.88 -13.60
C HIS A 62 -18.84 -4.86 -13.96
N PRO A 63 -18.34 -4.86 -15.20
CA PRO A 63 -17.30 -5.79 -15.65
C PRO A 63 -15.95 -5.55 -14.98
N SER A 64 -15.71 -4.38 -14.41
CA SER A 64 -14.49 -4.05 -13.66
C SER A 64 -14.38 -4.81 -12.33
N ILE A 65 -15.49 -5.23 -11.72
CA ILE A 65 -15.44 -5.99 -10.47
C ILE A 65 -14.98 -7.42 -10.74
N TYR A 66 -13.90 -7.85 -10.11
CA TYR A 66 -13.35 -9.19 -10.26
C TYR A 66 -13.42 -10.04 -9.00
N VAL A 67 -13.64 -9.41 -7.83
CA VAL A 67 -13.64 -10.10 -6.55
C VAL A 67 -14.59 -9.42 -5.55
N TRP A 68 -15.28 -10.25 -4.77
CA TRP A 68 -16.14 -9.86 -3.67
C TRP A 68 -15.42 -10.08 -2.33
N GLY A 69 -15.27 -9.03 -1.55
CA GLY A 69 -14.66 -9.07 -0.21
C GLY A 69 -15.69 -9.47 0.84
N LEU A 70 -15.37 -10.53 1.59
CA LEU A 70 -16.28 -11.11 2.59
C LEU A 70 -16.10 -10.49 3.97
N HIS A 71 -14.89 -10.16 4.35
CA HIS A 71 -14.55 -9.47 5.61
C HIS A 71 -13.16 -8.86 5.56
N ASN A 72 -12.86 -7.96 6.51
CA ASN A 72 -11.53 -7.41 6.73
C ASN A 72 -11.12 -7.49 8.20
N GLU A 73 -9.93 -8.04 8.46
CA GLU A 73 -9.26 -8.00 9.79
C GLU A 73 -10.15 -8.44 10.95
N VAL A 74 -10.80 -9.56 10.85
CA VAL A 74 -11.59 -10.10 11.96
C VAL A 74 -10.66 -10.50 13.10
N TYR A 75 -10.69 -9.76 14.23
CA TYR A 75 -9.73 -9.88 15.33
C TYR A 75 -9.88 -11.14 16.17
N GLN A 76 -11.03 -11.76 16.17
CA GLN A 76 -11.31 -12.97 16.94
C GLN A 76 -11.74 -14.09 16.00
N PRO A 77 -10.78 -14.71 15.29
CA PRO A 77 -11.06 -15.85 14.46
C PRO A 77 -11.44 -17.03 15.36
N HIS A 78 -12.69 -17.46 15.28
CA HIS A 78 -13.24 -18.61 15.97
C HIS A 78 -14.25 -19.34 15.07
N GLU A 79 -14.83 -20.42 15.52
CA GLU A 79 -15.73 -21.29 14.72
C GLU A 79 -16.91 -20.51 14.13
N TYR A 80 -17.54 -19.62 14.90
CA TYR A 80 -18.64 -18.79 14.41
C TYR A 80 -18.21 -17.94 13.20
N THR A 81 -17.08 -17.25 13.31
CA THR A 81 -16.57 -16.39 12.24
C THR A 81 -16.16 -17.20 11.02
N ALA A 82 -15.54 -18.36 11.22
CA ALA A 82 -15.19 -19.29 10.14
C ALA A 82 -16.45 -19.81 9.44
N GLY A 83 -17.48 -20.21 10.19
CA GLY A 83 -18.77 -20.62 9.66
C GLY A 83 -19.49 -19.51 8.89
N LEU A 84 -19.46 -18.28 9.42
CA LEU A 84 -20.04 -17.12 8.74
C LEU A 84 -19.29 -16.81 7.43
N THR A 85 -17.96 -16.82 7.44
CA THR A 85 -17.16 -16.61 6.23
C THR A 85 -17.46 -17.64 5.16
N GLN A 86 -17.60 -18.92 5.54
CA GLN A 86 -18.01 -19.99 4.62
C GLN A 86 -19.42 -19.74 4.06
N THR A 87 -20.34 -19.30 4.90
CA THR A 87 -21.72 -18.96 4.48
C THR A 87 -21.72 -17.81 3.47
N LEU A 88 -20.93 -16.77 3.72
CA LEU A 88 -20.78 -15.63 2.82
C LEU A 88 -20.14 -16.05 1.48
N HIS A 89 -19.12 -16.92 1.53
CA HIS A 89 -18.52 -17.49 0.31
C HIS A 89 -19.56 -18.24 -0.52
N ASN A 90 -20.30 -19.15 0.09
CA ASN A 90 -21.33 -19.93 -0.59
C ASN A 90 -22.45 -19.05 -1.18
N LEU A 91 -22.85 -18.00 -0.42
CA LEU A 91 -23.81 -17.00 -0.90
C LEU A 91 -23.28 -16.26 -2.13
N ALA A 92 -22.05 -15.78 -2.07
CA ALA A 92 -21.43 -15.09 -3.20
C ALA A 92 -21.39 -15.99 -4.45
N LYS A 93 -21.01 -17.27 -4.29
CA LYS A 93 -20.97 -18.24 -5.39
C LYS A 93 -22.36 -18.62 -5.92
N THR A 94 -23.40 -18.48 -5.12
CA THR A 94 -24.78 -18.67 -5.56
C THR A 94 -25.30 -17.49 -6.37
N GLU A 95 -24.98 -16.26 -5.94
CA GLU A 95 -25.41 -15.03 -6.61
C GLU A 95 -24.52 -14.70 -7.85
N ASP A 96 -23.23 -15.06 -7.78
CA ASP A 96 -22.23 -14.81 -8.83
C ASP A 96 -21.16 -15.92 -8.83
N PRO A 97 -21.36 -16.99 -9.60
CA PRO A 97 -20.46 -18.14 -9.62
C PRO A 97 -19.09 -17.85 -10.26
N ASP A 98 -19.00 -16.84 -11.12
CA ASP A 98 -17.84 -16.60 -11.96
C ASP A 98 -16.77 -15.76 -11.25
N ARG A 99 -17.17 -14.78 -10.43
CA ARG A 99 -16.22 -13.92 -9.72
C ARG A 99 -15.65 -14.60 -8.48
N TYR A 100 -14.44 -14.23 -8.15
CA TYR A 100 -13.75 -14.70 -6.95
C TYR A 100 -14.31 -14.07 -5.68
N THR A 101 -14.06 -14.75 -4.54
CA THR A 101 -14.22 -14.17 -3.21
C THR A 101 -12.88 -14.02 -2.52
N VAL A 102 -12.76 -13.06 -1.59
CA VAL A 102 -11.55 -12.85 -0.79
C VAL A 102 -11.91 -12.59 0.67
N SER A 103 -11.15 -13.20 1.57
CA SER A 103 -11.16 -12.90 3.01
C SER A 103 -9.81 -12.27 3.41
N VAL A 104 -9.84 -11.26 4.29
CA VAL A 104 -8.64 -10.50 4.64
C VAL A 104 -8.22 -10.77 6.07
N ASN A 105 -6.99 -11.27 6.21
CA ASN A 105 -6.35 -11.53 7.48
C ASN A 105 -5.43 -10.36 7.89
N GLY A 106 -5.79 -9.67 8.95
CA GLY A 106 -4.88 -8.73 9.63
C GLY A 106 -4.17 -9.36 10.82
N TYR A 107 -4.80 -10.41 11.41
CA TYR A 107 -4.36 -11.07 12.64
C TYR A 107 -4.55 -12.58 12.54
N GLY A 108 -3.78 -13.31 13.34
CA GLY A 108 -3.89 -14.76 13.44
C GLY A 108 -3.06 -15.52 12.39
N HIS A 109 -3.29 -16.81 12.33
CA HIS A 109 -2.53 -17.72 11.47
C HIS A 109 -3.21 -17.88 10.11
N ALA A 110 -2.40 -17.96 9.07
CA ALA A 110 -2.86 -18.17 7.70
C ALA A 110 -3.74 -19.41 7.55
N GLU A 111 -3.48 -20.44 8.38
CA GLU A 111 -4.19 -21.72 8.37
C GLU A 111 -5.58 -21.70 8.99
N HIS A 112 -5.93 -20.64 9.73
CA HIS A 112 -7.22 -20.61 10.39
C HIS A 112 -8.37 -20.62 9.37
N PRO A 113 -9.44 -21.42 9.55
CA PRO A 113 -10.54 -21.55 8.59
C PRO A 113 -11.17 -20.21 8.16
N VAL A 114 -11.23 -19.20 9.06
CA VAL A 114 -11.72 -17.87 8.72
C VAL A 114 -10.95 -17.23 7.58
N ASN A 115 -9.68 -17.60 7.40
CA ASN A 115 -8.80 -17.09 6.34
C ASN A 115 -8.74 -18.01 5.11
N GLN A 116 -9.30 -19.23 5.20
CA GLN A 116 -9.23 -20.25 4.15
C GLN A 116 -10.57 -20.44 3.41
N ASN A 117 -11.66 -19.86 3.92
CA ASN A 117 -13.02 -20.07 3.43
C ASN A 117 -13.40 -19.16 2.25
N ALA A 118 -12.43 -18.66 1.48
CA ALA A 118 -12.63 -17.88 0.27
C ALA A 118 -11.72 -18.39 -0.84
N ASP A 119 -11.98 -17.99 -2.09
CA ASP A 119 -11.12 -18.39 -3.23
C ASP A 119 -9.71 -17.81 -3.10
N ILE A 120 -9.58 -16.62 -2.52
CA ILE A 120 -8.33 -15.89 -2.40
C ILE A 120 -8.13 -15.50 -0.94
N GLN A 121 -6.87 -15.62 -0.50
CA GLN A 121 -6.46 -15.15 0.81
C GLN A 121 -5.81 -13.77 0.72
N GLY A 122 -6.41 -12.79 1.39
CA GLY A 122 -5.87 -11.45 1.56
C GLY A 122 -5.10 -11.33 2.87
N MET A 123 -3.98 -10.65 2.86
CA MET A 123 -3.19 -10.39 4.06
C MET A 123 -2.79 -8.92 4.16
N ASN A 124 -3.20 -8.28 5.26
CA ASN A 124 -2.72 -6.97 5.64
C ASN A 124 -1.42 -7.14 6.42
N ARG A 125 -0.31 -6.58 5.91
CA ARG A 125 1.01 -6.70 6.53
C ARG A 125 1.78 -5.39 6.48
N TYR A 126 2.19 -4.94 7.64
CA TYR A 126 2.85 -3.65 7.80
C TYR A 126 4.26 -3.81 8.39
N PHE A 127 5.08 -4.64 7.73
CA PHE A 127 6.46 -4.88 8.14
C PHE A 127 7.25 -3.57 8.26
N GLY A 128 7.91 -3.39 9.40
CA GLY A 128 8.65 -2.18 9.72
C GLY A 128 7.79 -1.02 10.23
N TRP A 129 6.45 -1.17 10.23
CA TRP A 129 5.53 -0.17 10.78
C TRP A 129 4.77 -0.69 11.99
N TYR A 130 3.77 -1.55 11.82
CA TYR A 130 3.03 -2.14 12.95
C TYR A 130 3.67 -3.40 13.49
N GLU A 131 4.44 -4.11 12.69
CA GLU A 131 5.00 -5.41 13.02
C GLU A 131 6.45 -5.55 12.55
N LYS A 132 7.26 -6.30 13.33
CA LYS A 132 8.59 -6.79 12.96
C LYS A 132 9.52 -5.71 12.33
N LYS A 133 10.56 -6.16 11.62
CA LYS A 133 11.45 -5.29 10.83
C LYS A 133 10.99 -5.26 9.37
N LEU A 134 11.33 -4.20 8.67
CA LEU A 134 10.99 -4.04 7.26
C LEU A 134 11.52 -5.20 6.40
N GLN A 135 12.73 -5.68 6.70
CA GLN A 135 13.39 -6.76 5.98
C GLN A 135 12.72 -8.13 6.17
N ASP A 136 11.89 -8.29 7.18
CA ASP A 136 11.22 -9.56 7.48
C ASP A 136 10.10 -9.90 6.48
N ILE A 137 9.69 -8.95 5.61
CA ILE A 137 8.68 -9.21 4.58
C ILE A 137 9.14 -10.28 3.57
N GLU A 138 10.40 -10.25 3.15
CA GLU A 138 10.90 -11.20 2.14
C GLU A 138 10.95 -12.64 2.65
N PRO A 139 11.57 -12.95 3.82
CA PRO A 139 11.50 -14.30 4.38
C PRO A 139 10.07 -14.74 4.71
N TRP A 140 9.17 -13.82 5.08
CA TRP A 140 7.76 -14.15 5.30
C TRP A 140 7.07 -14.61 4.01
N VAL A 141 7.25 -13.89 2.89
CA VAL A 141 6.68 -14.30 1.59
C VAL A 141 7.22 -15.66 1.16
N LYS A 142 8.54 -15.88 1.24
CA LYS A 142 9.17 -17.16 0.90
C LYS A 142 8.64 -18.31 1.75
N GLY A 143 8.49 -18.10 3.06
CA GLY A 143 7.95 -19.12 3.97
C GLY A 143 6.49 -19.47 3.67
N LEU A 144 5.67 -18.52 3.22
CA LEU A 144 4.30 -18.80 2.76
C LEU A 144 4.29 -19.58 1.45
N GLU A 145 5.10 -19.18 0.46
CA GLU A 145 5.22 -19.87 -0.81
C GLU A 145 5.69 -21.30 -0.65
N GLU A 146 6.67 -21.54 0.21
CA GLU A 146 7.16 -22.89 0.54
C GLU A 146 6.09 -23.76 1.22
N LYS A 147 5.35 -23.17 2.18
CA LYS A 147 4.37 -23.90 2.97
C LYS A 147 3.03 -24.09 2.24
N TYR A 148 2.63 -23.12 1.42
CA TYR A 148 1.33 -23.07 0.75
C TYR A 148 1.45 -22.72 -0.74
N PRO A 149 2.18 -23.47 -1.55
CA PRO A 149 2.48 -23.13 -2.96
C PRO A 149 1.22 -23.06 -3.85
N TRP A 150 0.11 -23.67 -3.41
CA TRP A 150 -1.16 -23.68 -4.12
C TRP A 150 -2.09 -22.50 -3.79
N GLN A 151 -1.79 -21.71 -2.75
CA GLN A 151 -2.63 -20.59 -2.35
C GLN A 151 -2.52 -19.41 -3.29
N LYS A 152 -3.64 -18.76 -3.54
CA LYS A 152 -3.68 -17.44 -4.19
C LYS A 152 -3.58 -16.37 -3.12
N LEU A 153 -2.42 -15.73 -3.01
CA LEU A 153 -2.15 -14.71 -2.00
C LEU A 153 -2.27 -13.31 -2.60
N MET A 154 -3.00 -12.44 -1.91
CA MET A 154 -2.94 -10.98 -2.10
C MET A 154 -2.34 -10.30 -0.89
N LEU A 155 -1.42 -9.36 -1.10
CA LEU A 155 -0.98 -8.43 -0.06
C LEU A 155 -1.93 -7.23 -0.08
N THR A 156 -2.88 -7.23 0.85
CA THR A 156 -4.10 -6.41 0.74
C THR A 156 -4.03 -5.06 1.43
N GLU A 157 -3.05 -4.89 2.32
CA GLU A 157 -2.64 -3.58 2.84
C GLU A 157 -1.17 -3.63 3.26
N TYR A 158 -0.41 -2.59 2.92
CA TYR A 158 0.97 -2.38 3.35
C TYR A 158 1.35 -0.89 3.25
N GLY A 159 2.43 -0.49 3.92
CA GLY A 159 2.92 0.88 3.90
C GLY A 159 3.24 1.44 5.29
N ALA A 160 3.43 2.74 5.37
CA ALA A 160 3.71 3.48 6.60
C ALA A 160 3.10 4.89 6.54
N ASP A 161 2.93 5.53 7.71
CA ASP A 161 2.46 6.92 7.78
C ASP A 161 3.61 7.91 7.46
N ALA A 162 3.26 9.09 6.96
CA ALA A 162 4.15 10.25 6.81
C ALA A 162 3.43 11.57 7.04
N ASN A 163 3.95 12.37 7.96
CA ASN A 163 3.61 13.77 8.11
C ASN A 163 4.66 14.60 7.35
N LEU A 164 4.23 15.47 6.43
CA LEU A 164 5.15 16.28 5.60
C LEU A 164 5.90 17.35 6.39
N ASP A 165 5.43 17.73 7.57
CA ASP A 165 6.15 18.64 8.48
C ASP A 165 7.27 17.94 9.24
N HIS A 166 7.34 16.61 9.17
CA HIS A 166 8.36 15.81 9.81
C HIS A 166 9.42 15.40 8.79
N GLN A 167 10.57 16.05 8.88
CA GLN A 167 11.69 15.78 7.98
C GLN A 167 12.91 15.31 8.77
N THR A 168 13.64 14.35 8.25
CA THR A 168 14.92 13.88 8.78
C THR A 168 15.66 13.04 7.75
N GLU A 169 16.98 13.09 7.80
CA GLU A 169 17.86 12.17 7.07
C GLU A 169 18.19 10.92 7.88
N TYR A 170 18.07 11.02 9.21
CA TYR A 170 18.40 9.93 10.13
C TYR A 170 17.13 9.23 10.62
N LEU A 171 16.96 8.00 10.22
CA LEU A 171 15.78 7.23 10.57
C LEU A 171 15.91 6.51 11.92
N GLY A 172 17.10 6.36 12.51
CA GLY A 172 17.28 5.71 13.81
C GLY A 172 16.49 4.41 13.99
N ASP A 173 16.77 3.68 15.06
CA ASP A 173 16.03 2.45 15.40
C ASP A 173 14.67 2.73 16.08
N ALA A 174 14.31 3.98 16.25
CA ALA A 174 13.26 4.40 17.15
C ALA A 174 11.94 4.79 16.48
N LEU A 175 11.81 4.60 15.17
CA LEU A 175 10.56 4.90 14.46
C LEU A 175 9.58 3.74 14.59
N ASN A 176 8.45 4.00 15.21
CA ASN A 176 7.34 3.08 15.27
C ASN A 176 6.01 3.85 15.26
N TRP A 177 4.95 3.13 14.94
CA TRP A 177 3.61 3.69 14.81
C TRP A 177 3.03 4.34 16.07
N GLY A 178 3.56 4.02 17.25
CA GLY A 178 3.11 4.58 18.54
C GLY A 178 3.68 5.96 18.85
N LYS A 179 4.59 6.49 18.01
CA LYS A 179 5.23 7.78 18.22
C LYS A 179 4.50 8.91 17.50
N SER A 180 4.86 10.15 17.84
CA SER A 180 4.31 11.36 17.23
C SER A 180 5.09 11.82 16.01
N PHE A 181 6.29 11.32 15.77
CA PHE A 181 7.18 11.74 14.69
C PHE A 181 7.18 10.71 13.55
N TYR A 182 6.59 11.10 12.41
CA TYR A 182 6.41 10.27 11.22
C TYR A 182 7.07 10.92 10.00
N PRO A 183 8.40 10.83 9.84
CA PRO A 183 9.08 11.50 8.74
C PRO A 183 8.77 10.88 7.39
N GLU A 184 8.61 11.73 6.36
CA GLU A 184 8.33 11.31 5.00
C GLU A 184 9.38 10.33 4.45
N THR A 185 10.63 10.52 4.78
CA THR A 185 11.74 9.64 4.37
C THR A 185 11.52 8.19 4.83
N PHE A 186 10.90 8.00 6.01
CA PHE A 186 10.58 6.64 6.48
C PHE A 186 9.51 5.98 5.63
N GLN A 187 8.41 6.67 5.33
CA GLN A 187 7.37 6.16 4.42
C GLN A 187 7.98 5.79 3.07
N THR A 188 8.78 6.69 2.51
CA THR A 188 9.43 6.51 1.21
C THR A 188 10.28 5.23 1.19
N LYS A 189 11.20 5.07 2.14
CA LYS A 189 12.06 3.88 2.23
C LYS A 189 11.28 2.58 2.49
N THR A 190 10.20 2.67 3.26
CA THR A 190 9.30 1.53 3.50
C THR A 190 8.67 1.06 2.19
N HIS A 191 8.10 1.97 1.41
CA HIS A 191 7.49 1.64 0.12
C HIS A 191 8.51 1.19 -0.93
N GLU A 192 9.70 1.80 -0.97
CA GLU A 192 10.80 1.36 -1.84
C GLU A 192 11.13 -0.11 -1.62
N TYR A 193 11.33 -0.51 -0.37
CA TYR A 193 11.70 -1.88 -0.05
C TYR A 193 10.53 -2.85 -0.23
N GLN A 194 9.34 -2.55 0.33
CA GLN A 194 8.18 -3.43 0.25
C GLN A 194 7.80 -3.73 -1.21
N TRP A 195 7.73 -2.71 -2.06
CA TRP A 195 7.44 -2.91 -3.48
C TRP A 195 8.53 -3.72 -4.18
N SER A 196 9.79 -3.52 -3.85
CA SER A 196 10.89 -4.28 -4.45
C SER A 196 10.79 -5.79 -4.17
N VAL A 197 10.28 -6.16 -2.99
CA VAL A 197 9.99 -7.55 -2.63
C VAL A 197 8.76 -8.06 -3.37
N ILE A 198 7.66 -7.31 -3.34
CA ILE A 198 6.41 -7.69 -4.00
C ILE A 198 6.63 -7.94 -5.50
N ALA A 199 7.33 -7.05 -6.18
CA ALA A 199 7.60 -7.15 -7.62
C ALA A 199 8.45 -8.38 -8.01
N LYS A 200 9.23 -8.93 -7.09
CA LYS A 200 10.08 -10.12 -7.30
C LYS A 200 9.39 -11.44 -6.99
N HIS A 201 8.26 -11.41 -6.32
CA HIS A 201 7.57 -12.63 -5.85
C HIS A 201 6.20 -12.80 -6.52
N PRO A 202 6.14 -13.50 -7.68
CA PRO A 202 4.86 -13.72 -8.40
C PRO A 202 3.85 -14.58 -7.62
N TYR A 203 4.23 -15.18 -6.51
CA TYR A 203 3.33 -15.79 -5.53
C TYR A 203 2.29 -14.79 -5.00
N ILE A 204 2.65 -13.50 -4.91
CA ILE A 204 1.71 -12.41 -4.60
C ILE A 204 1.03 -12.00 -5.90
N ILE A 205 -0.19 -12.47 -6.12
CA ILE A 205 -0.93 -12.24 -7.37
C ILE A 205 -1.45 -10.81 -7.54
N ALA A 206 -1.64 -10.09 -6.44
CA ALA A 206 -1.99 -8.66 -6.43
C ALA A 206 -1.54 -8.01 -5.11
N SER A 207 -1.31 -6.70 -5.15
CA SER A 207 -1.00 -5.93 -3.95
C SER A 207 -1.74 -4.59 -3.93
N TYR A 208 -2.15 -4.19 -2.72
CA TYR A 208 -2.88 -2.94 -2.48
C TYR A 208 -2.15 -2.15 -1.41
N LEU A 209 -1.57 -1.03 -1.78
CA LEU A 209 -0.96 -0.16 -0.80
C LEU A 209 -2.04 0.55 0.04
N TRP A 210 -1.77 0.77 1.32
CA TRP A 210 -2.61 1.54 2.20
C TRP A 210 -1.96 2.87 2.56
N ASN A 211 -2.38 3.97 1.98
CA ASN A 211 -3.55 4.23 1.19
C ASN A 211 -3.17 5.21 0.06
N MET A 212 -4.06 5.43 -0.92
CA MET A 212 -3.83 6.45 -1.95
C MET A 212 -3.85 7.87 -1.38
N PHE A 213 -4.71 8.13 -0.39
CA PHE A 213 -4.90 9.45 0.22
C PHE A 213 -4.80 9.38 1.74
N ASP A 214 -4.29 10.44 2.36
CA ASP A 214 -4.56 10.67 3.77
C ASP A 214 -6.07 10.85 3.97
N PHE A 215 -6.61 10.32 5.07
CA PHE A 215 -8.05 10.35 5.33
C PHE A 215 -8.38 10.57 6.80
N GLY A 216 -9.61 11.00 7.07
CA GLY A 216 -10.11 11.24 8.40
C GLY A 216 -10.31 9.94 9.18
N VAL A 217 -9.78 9.88 10.40
CA VAL A 217 -10.06 8.82 11.36
C VAL A 217 -10.36 9.46 12.70
N PRO A 218 -11.64 9.55 13.09
CA PRO A 218 -12.00 10.08 14.40
C PRO A 218 -11.24 9.40 15.53
N MET A 219 -10.94 10.12 16.58
CA MET A 219 -10.23 9.63 17.77
C MET A 219 -8.73 9.29 17.61
N TRP A 220 -8.14 9.39 16.41
CA TRP A 220 -6.70 9.22 16.26
C TRP A 220 -5.94 10.49 16.66
N SER A 221 -4.79 10.28 17.34
CA SER A 221 -3.87 11.36 17.75
C SER A 221 -2.41 10.96 17.46
N ARG A 222 -2.14 10.46 16.25
CA ARG A 222 -0.83 9.95 15.84
C ARG A 222 -0.15 10.90 14.84
N GLY A 223 1.18 10.86 14.78
CA GLY A 223 1.95 11.58 13.78
C GLY A 223 1.80 13.10 13.85
N GLY A 224 1.42 13.66 15.01
CA GLY A 224 1.28 15.10 15.21
C GLY A 224 0.03 15.75 14.58
N VAL A 225 -0.83 14.98 13.90
CA VAL A 225 -2.06 15.49 13.27
C VAL A 225 -3.26 14.76 13.84
N PRO A 226 -4.17 15.44 14.57
CA PRO A 226 -5.33 14.80 15.15
C PRO A 226 -6.34 14.36 14.07
N ALA A 227 -7.09 13.30 14.40
CA ALA A 227 -8.16 12.73 13.59
C ALA A 227 -7.74 12.39 12.14
N ARG A 228 -6.49 11.91 11.93
CA ARG A 228 -5.94 11.67 10.61
C ARG A 228 -5.17 10.36 10.50
N ASN A 229 -5.40 9.60 9.44
CA ASN A 229 -4.49 8.58 8.95
C ASN A 229 -3.57 9.21 7.91
N LEU A 230 -2.25 9.07 8.08
CA LEU A 230 -1.23 9.71 7.24
C LEU A 230 -0.53 8.73 6.30
N LYS A 231 -1.12 7.54 6.07
CA LYS A 231 -0.54 6.54 5.14
C LYS A 231 -0.77 6.86 3.66
N GLY A 232 -1.49 7.94 3.36
CA GLY A 232 -1.71 8.37 1.99
C GLY A 232 -0.41 8.64 1.25
N LEU A 233 -0.37 8.29 -0.05
CA LEU A 233 0.65 8.76 -0.98
C LEU A 233 0.41 10.23 -1.38
N ILE A 234 -0.79 10.72 -1.15
CA ILE A 234 -1.24 12.09 -1.41
C ILE A 234 -1.88 12.64 -0.14
N THR A 235 -1.66 13.91 0.15
CA THR A 235 -2.22 14.58 1.33
C THR A 235 -3.74 14.59 1.34
N PHE A 236 -4.32 14.83 2.52
CA PHE A 236 -5.77 14.83 2.75
C PHE A 236 -6.52 15.83 1.84
N ASP A 237 -5.95 16.99 1.61
CA ASP A 237 -6.49 18.03 0.73
C ASP A 237 -6.25 17.76 -0.77
N ARG A 238 -5.63 16.64 -1.12
CA ARG A 238 -5.31 16.19 -2.48
C ARG A 238 -4.28 17.05 -3.22
N LYS A 239 -3.61 17.97 -2.55
CA LYS A 239 -2.72 18.95 -3.20
C LYS A 239 -1.30 18.46 -3.38
N ILE A 240 -0.77 17.69 -2.43
CA ILE A 240 0.64 17.30 -2.42
C ILE A 240 0.77 15.79 -2.61
N LYS A 241 1.50 15.41 -3.64
CA LYS A 241 1.99 14.05 -3.86
C LYS A 241 3.28 13.87 -3.07
N LYS A 242 3.31 12.87 -2.17
CA LYS A 242 4.50 12.53 -1.36
C LYS A 242 5.57 11.84 -2.22
N ASP A 243 6.78 11.70 -1.72
CA ASP A 243 7.86 11.03 -2.46
C ASP A 243 7.51 9.60 -2.87
N SER A 244 6.82 8.86 -1.99
CA SER A 244 6.33 7.50 -2.26
C SER A 244 5.32 7.42 -3.41
N TYR A 245 4.58 8.49 -3.72
CA TYR A 245 3.74 8.56 -4.92
C TYR A 245 4.58 8.44 -6.19
N TYR A 246 5.67 9.19 -6.27
CA TYR A 246 6.54 9.18 -7.44
C TYR A 246 7.36 7.89 -7.57
N TRP A 247 7.61 7.19 -6.45
CA TRP A 247 8.15 5.85 -6.45
C TRP A 247 7.27 4.90 -7.25
N TYR A 248 5.97 4.85 -6.92
CA TYR A 248 5.02 4.00 -7.64
C TYR A 248 4.80 4.49 -9.07
N LYS A 249 4.68 5.80 -9.30
CA LYS A 249 4.51 6.32 -10.65
C LYS A 249 5.69 5.93 -11.56
N ALA A 250 6.90 5.99 -11.08
CA ALA A 250 8.07 5.58 -11.86
C ALA A 250 8.09 4.07 -12.17
N ASN A 251 7.60 3.23 -11.24
CA ASN A 251 7.56 1.77 -11.43
C ASN A 251 6.36 1.29 -12.25
N TRP A 252 5.21 1.98 -12.18
CA TRP A 252 3.95 1.47 -12.71
C TRP A 252 3.47 2.19 -13.98
N SER A 253 3.77 3.49 -14.10
CA SER A 253 3.30 4.30 -15.23
C SER A 253 4.26 4.23 -16.42
N LYS A 254 3.69 4.34 -17.62
CA LYS A 254 4.46 4.53 -18.87
C LYS A 254 4.76 6.01 -19.13
N ASP A 255 4.13 6.92 -18.38
CA ASP A 255 4.43 8.35 -18.49
C ASP A 255 5.87 8.62 -18.02
N PRO A 256 6.58 9.57 -18.64
CA PRO A 256 7.94 9.91 -18.25
C PRO A 256 7.99 10.44 -16.81
N VAL A 257 8.90 9.89 -16.02
CA VAL A 257 9.16 10.30 -14.64
C VAL A 257 10.63 10.55 -14.45
N LEU A 258 10.96 11.74 -13.97
CA LEU A 258 12.26 12.08 -13.39
C LEU A 258 12.00 12.85 -12.10
N TYR A 259 12.30 12.24 -10.96
CA TYR A 259 11.93 12.78 -9.67
C TYR A 259 13.05 12.66 -8.65
N LEU A 260 13.45 13.79 -8.09
CA LEU A 260 14.39 13.88 -6.97
C LEU A 260 13.61 13.80 -5.66
N THR A 261 13.95 12.87 -4.79
CA THR A 261 13.30 12.70 -3.48
C THR A 261 13.79 13.71 -2.44
N GLN A 262 13.16 13.73 -1.28
CA GLN A 262 13.55 14.53 -0.11
C GLN A 262 13.64 16.05 -0.37
N ARG A 263 12.87 16.56 -1.33
CA ARG A 263 12.87 17.99 -1.67
C ARG A 263 12.30 18.89 -0.58
N ARG A 264 11.53 18.31 0.35
CA ARG A 264 10.97 19.00 1.53
C ARG A 264 11.92 19.05 2.72
N ASN A 265 12.92 18.19 2.75
CA ASN A 265 13.97 18.19 3.76
C ASN A 265 15.04 19.24 3.39
N ILE A 266 14.70 20.51 3.55
CA ILE A 266 15.51 21.64 3.10
C ILE A 266 16.66 21.89 4.09
N ASP A 267 16.34 21.93 5.39
CA ASP A 267 17.33 22.17 6.45
C ASP A 267 17.98 20.85 6.86
N ARG A 268 19.26 20.71 6.57
CA ARG A 268 20.05 19.52 6.85
C ARG A 268 21.15 19.80 7.83
N GLU A 269 21.25 18.98 8.87
CA GLU A 269 22.23 19.14 9.93
C GLU A 269 23.56 18.43 9.60
N ARG A 270 23.56 17.52 8.65
CA ARG A 270 24.71 16.68 8.33
C ARG A 270 25.39 17.14 7.04
N LYS A 271 26.73 17.10 7.06
CA LYS A 271 27.56 17.36 5.90
C LYS A 271 27.38 16.30 4.79
N HIS A 272 27.12 15.06 5.18
CA HIS A 272 26.98 13.92 4.27
C HIS A 272 25.51 13.48 4.18
N THR A 273 25.03 13.30 2.97
CA THR A 273 23.66 12.89 2.69
C THR A 273 23.59 11.88 1.54
N SER A 274 22.52 11.13 1.46
CA SER A 274 22.21 10.36 0.26
C SER A 274 21.27 11.14 -0.66
N VAL A 275 21.40 10.93 -1.96
CA VAL A 275 20.51 11.49 -2.98
C VAL A 275 19.86 10.35 -3.74
N THR A 276 18.54 10.31 -3.74
CA THR A 276 17.74 9.29 -4.45
C THR A 276 16.93 9.95 -5.56
N VAL A 277 16.98 9.35 -6.76
CA VAL A 277 16.26 9.79 -7.94
C VAL A 277 15.45 8.63 -8.50
N TYR A 278 14.19 8.87 -8.83
CA TYR A 278 13.37 7.94 -9.61
C TYR A 278 13.34 8.39 -11.06
N SER A 279 13.68 7.49 -11.98
CA SER A 279 13.66 7.77 -13.42
C SER A 279 13.26 6.52 -14.20
N ASN A 280 12.21 6.61 -15.03
CA ASN A 280 11.84 5.59 -16.00
C ASN A 280 12.19 6.00 -17.45
N ILE A 281 12.96 7.08 -17.62
CA ILE A 281 13.40 7.62 -18.90
C ILE A 281 14.91 7.53 -19.11
N GLY A 282 15.59 6.71 -18.33
CA GLY A 282 17.04 6.48 -18.43
C GLY A 282 17.80 6.83 -17.15
N THR A 283 19.09 6.55 -17.13
CA THR A 283 19.96 6.82 -15.97
C THR A 283 20.13 8.31 -15.78
N PRO A 284 19.77 8.86 -14.61
CA PRO A 284 19.85 10.30 -14.38
C PRO A 284 21.31 10.74 -14.14
N GLN A 285 21.64 11.92 -14.65
CA GLN A 285 22.80 12.69 -14.23
C GLN A 285 22.40 13.59 -13.06
N VAL A 286 23.24 13.68 -12.04
CA VAL A 286 22.99 14.48 -10.84
C VAL A 286 24.09 15.49 -10.66
N TYR A 287 23.73 16.72 -10.38
CA TYR A 287 24.65 17.83 -10.19
C TYR A 287 24.46 18.45 -8.79
N LEU A 288 25.55 18.74 -8.09
CA LEU A 288 25.58 19.53 -6.87
C LEU A 288 26.31 20.84 -7.15
N ASN A 289 25.65 21.98 -6.93
CA ASN A 289 26.21 23.33 -7.16
C ASN A 289 26.81 23.51 -8.56
N GLY A 290 26.20 22.89 -9.58
CA GLY A 290 26.65 22.91 -10.98
C GLY A 290 27.72 21.89 -11.35
N LYS A 291 28.31 21.17 -10.37
CA LYS A 291 29.30 20.12 -10.62
C LYS A 291 28.60 18.75 -10.70
N GLU A 292 28.88 17.98 -11.74
CA GLU A 292 28.37 16.63 -11.90
C GLU A 292 28.91 15.70 -10.79
N LEU A 293 28.01 14.91 -10.22
CA LEU A 293 28.32 13.87 -9.26
C LEU A 293 28.48 12.53 -9.97
N THR A 294 29.51 11.79 -9.63
CA THR A 294 29.79 10.45 -10.12
C THR A 294 29.43 9.39 -9.11
N GLY A 295 29.30 8.12 -9.55
CA GLY A 295 29.05 6.99 -8.64
C GLY A 295 27.59 6.73 -8.34
N ILE A 296 26.66 7.25 -9.17
CA ILE A 296 25.24 6.86 -9.09
C ILE A 296 25.12 5.37 -9.35
N ARG A 297 24.29 4.70 -8.55
CA ARG A 297 24.04 3.27 -8.65
C ARG A 297 22.55 2.99 -8.74
N GLN A 298 22.21 1.92 -9.45
CA GLN A 298 20.85 1.38 -9.42
C GLN A 298 20.55 0.81 -8.02
N GLY A 299 19.35 1.09 -7.51
CA GLY A 299 18.88 0.61 -6.21
C GLY A 299 17.99 -0.62 -6.35
N TYR A 300 16.77 -0.57 -5.78
CA TYR A 300 15.89 -1.73 -5.66
C TYR A 300 15.23 -2.18 -6.97
N THR A 301 14.95 -1.25 -7.88
CA THR A 301 14.30 -1.49 -9.18
C THR A 301 15.02 -0.71 -10.28
N ASP A 302 14.67 -0.96 -11.53
CA ASP A 302 15.30 -0.32 -12.70
C ASP A 302 15.10 1.20 -12.77
N VAL A 303 14.14 1.72 -12.01
CA VAL A 303 13.81 3.15 -11.93
C VAL A 303 14.41 3.86 -10.70
N HIS A 304 15.11 3.11 -9.86
CA HIS A 304 15.65 3.59 -8.59
C HIS A 304 17.15 3.85 -8.70
N TYR A 305 17.57 5.10 -8.51
CA TYR A 305 18.97 5.50 -8.60
C TYR A 305 19.41 6.21 -7.33
N VAL A 306 20.59 5.85 -6.81
CA VAL A 306 21.09 6.33 -5.51
C VAL A 306 22.56 6.76 -5.61
N LEU A 307 22.82 7.95 -5.07
CA LEU A 307 24.16 8.39 -4.65
C LEU A 307 24.20 8.26 -3.12
N ALA A 308 24.96 7.30 -2.63
CA ALA A 308 24.95 6.93 -1.21
C ALA A 308 25.60 7.97 -0.29
N ASP A 309 26.59 8.69 -0.81
CA ASP A 309 27.35 9.70 -0.04
C ASP A 309 27.60 10.93 -0.91
N VAL A 310 26.90 12.00 -0.60
CA VAL A 310 27.04 13.31 -1.23
C VAL A 310 27.47 14.31 -0.15
N THR A 311 28.62 14.94 -0.34
CA THR A 311 29.15 15.93 0.60
C THR A 311 28.59 17.32 0.29
N LEU A 312 27.81 17.86 1.23
CA LEU A 312 27.26 19.21 1.14
C LEU A 312 28.25 20.26 1.63
N GLU A 313 28.16 21.47 1.09
CA GLU A 313 28.81 22.64 1.60
C GLU A 313 27.99 23.32 2.70
N GLN A 314 28.63 24.10 3.55
CA GLN A 314 27.89 24.89 4.53
C GLN A 314 27.08 25.98 3.82
N GLY A 315 25.83 26.13 4.18
CA GLY A 315 24.89 27.08 3.58
C GLY A 315 24.07 26.47 2.44
N LYS A 316 23.76 27.26 1.42
CA LYS A 316 22.85 26.86 0.33
C LYS A 316 23.53 25.90 -0.65
N ASN A 317 22.92 24.73 -0.81
CA ASN A 317 23.28 23.77 -1.86
C ASN A 317 22.13 23.65 -2.87
N THR A 318 22.47 23.44 -4.12
CA THR A 318 21.51 23.19 -5.20
C THR A 318 21.78 21.83 -5.82
N ILE A 319 20.82 20.92 -5.73
CA ILE A 319 20.88 19.62 -6.40
C ILE A 319 19.96 19.69 -7.63
N LYS A 320 20.52 19.32 -8.79
CA LYS A 320 19.81 19.23 -10.07
C LYS A 320 19.95 17.81 -10.62
N THR A 321 18.87 17.26 -11.19
CA THR A 321 18.91 16.02 -11.93
C THR A 321 18.40 16.21 -13.35
N VAL A 322 19.00 15.48 -14.29
CA VAL A 322 18.66 15.49 -15.73
C VAL A 322 18.69 14.05 -16.20
N ALA A 323 17.73 13.67 -17.05
CA ALA A 323 17.74 12.42 -17.82
C ALA A 323 17.29 12.71 -19.26
N THR A 324 17.82 11.97 -20.21
CA THR A 324 17.54 12.13 -21.66
C THR A 324 17.13 10.79 -22.25
#